data_06a7f4f65ad7c77e4a92131b7774e03a
#
_entry.id   06a7f4f65ad7c77e4a92131b7774e03a
#
_cell.length_a   1.000
_cell.length_b   1.000
_cell.length_c   1.000
_cell.angle_alpha   90.00
_cell.angle_beta   90.00
_cell.angle_gamma   90.00
#
_symmetry.space_group_name_H-M   'P 1'
#
loop_
_entity.id
_entity.type
_entity.pdbx_description
1 polymer ?
#
loop_
_entity_poly.entity_id
_entity_poly.type
_entity_poly.pdbx_seq_one_letter_code
_entity_poly.pdbx_strand_id
1 'polypeptide(L)'
;MSTAEETSGGEVQPWGEVTPDAARRLLVAAVEAFAERGYHATTTRDIAGRAGMSPAALYIHYKTKEELLHRISRIGHEKALDVLRTAAESEGGPAERLAEAVRSFVRWHAGQHTVARVVQYELDALGPEARAEIVALRRQNDAAVRGIIEDGVAAGDFDVPDVRGTTIAVLSLCIDVARWFNVNGPRTPDEVGALYADLVLRMVRAKSRPRA
;
A
#
# COMPACT_ATOMS: atom_id res chain seq x y z
N MET A 1 -15.12 37.97 -10.89
CA MET A 1 -13.86 37.25 -10.66
C MET A 1 -14.16 36.21 -9.59
N SER A 2 -14.47 35.02 -10.03
CA SER A 2 -14.89 33.92 -9.16
C SER A 2 -13.70 32.97 -9.05
N THR A 3 -13.17 32.83 -7.84
CA THR A 3 -12.13 31.88 -7.51
C THR A 3 -12.73 30.48 -7.52
N ALA A 4 -12.30 29.68 -8.47
CA ALA A 4 -12.56 28.24 -8.47
C ALA A 4 -11.74 27.62 -7.33
N GLU A 5 -12.42 27.22 -6.26
CA GLU A 5 -11.88 26.27 -5.29
C GLU A 5 -11.85 24.91 -5.96
N GLU A 6 -10.65 24.46 -6.32
CA GLU A 6 -10.39 23.10 -6.72
C GLU A 6 -10.65 22.17 -5.52
N THR A 7 -11.74 21.45 -5.58
CA THR A 7 -12.05 20.31 -4.72
C THR A 7 -11.08 19.17 -5.09
N SER A 8 -9.88 19.19 -4.52
CA SER A 8 -8.99 18.05 -4.46
C SER A 8 -9.69 17.01 -3.59
N GLY A 9 -10.21 15.95 -4.20
CA GLY A 9 -10.76 14.78 -3.51
C GLY A 9 -9.73 14.27 -2.53
N GLY A 10 -10.11 14.22 -1.23
CA GLY A 10 -9.20 13.98 -0.11
C GLY A 10 -8.53 12.61 -0.17
N GLU A 11 -7.41 12.52 -0.88
CA GLU A 11 -6.45 11.44 -0.69
C GLU A 11 -5.92 11.53 0.75
N VAL A 12 -6.24 10.54 1.57
CA VAL A 12 -5.66 10.41 2.89
C VAL A 12 -4.15 10.21 2.71
N GLN A 13 -3.41 11.29 2.87
CA GLN A 13 -1.94 11.25 2.76
C GLN A 13 -1.42 10.32 3.87
N PRO A 14 -0.64 9.27 3.54
CA PRO A 14 -0.16 8.30 4.53
C PRO A 14 0.71 8.94 5.64
N TRP A 15 1.17 10.16 5.42
CA TRP A 15 2.06 10.92 6.29
C TRP A 15 1.34 11.82 7.29
N GLY A 16 0.00 11.81 7.37
CA GLY A 16 -0.77 12.76 8.20
C GLY A 16 -0.38 12.77 9.67
N GLU A 17 0.06 11.62 10.19
CA GLU A 17 0.50 11.46 11.59
C GLU A 17 1.97 11.83 11.84
N VAL A 18 2.74 12.11 10.78
CA VAL A 18 4.17 12.42 10.93
C VAL A 18 4.35 13.85 11.42
N THR A 19 4.98 13.98 12.58
CA THR A 19 5.32 15.27 13.21
C THR A 19 6.83 15.35 13.46
N PRO A 20 7.44 16.54 13.41
CA PRO A 20 6.84 17.83 13.00
C PRO A 20 6.59 17.92 11.49
N ASP A 21 5.91 18.96 11.02
CA ASP A 21 5.61 19.19 9.60
C ASP A 21 6.86 19.14 8.70
N ALA A 22 7.99 19.64 9.18
CA ALA A 22 9.25 19.57 8.46
C ALA A 22 9.68 18.11 8.16
N ALA A 23 9.52 17.19 9.10
CA ALA A 23 9.79 15.77 8.90
C ALA A 23 8.86 15.16 7.84
N ARG A 24 7.57 15.52 7.88
CA ARG A 24 6.58 15.09 6.88
C ARG A 24 6.93 15.58 5.48
N ARG A 25 7.26 16.86 5.32
CA ARG A 25 7.65 17.45 4.03
C ARG A 25 8.88 16.75 3.44
N LEU A 26 9.84 16.35 4.27
CA LEU A 26 11.02 15.60 3.83
C LEU A 26 10.65 14.19 3.34
N LEU A 27 9.70 13.50 3.98
CA LEU A 27 9.21 12.19 3.50
C LEU A 27 8.52 12.31 2.14
N VAL A 28 7.65 13.31 1.95
CA VAL A 28 6.99 13.57 0.66
C VAL A 28 8.03 13.83 -0.42
N ALA A 29 8.96 14.74 -0.17
CA ALA A 29 10.03 15.07 -1.11
C ALA A 29 10.93 13.86 -1.44
N ALA A 30 11.19 12.99 -0.45
CA ALA A 30 11.97 11.78 -0.65
C ALA A 30 11.24 10.77 -1.55
N VAL A 31 9.94 10.53 -1.33
CA VAL A 31 9.11 9.66 -2.18
C VAL A 31 9.15 10.13 -3.63
N GLU A 32 8.91 11.42 -3.87
CA GLU A 32 8.94 12.00 -5.21
C GLU A 32 10.31 11.85 -5.88
N ALA A 33 11.37 12.17 -5.14
CA ALA A 33 12.75 12.08 -5.66
C ALA A 33 13.14 10.61 -5.96
N PHE A 34 12.78 9.67 -5.10
CA PHE A 34 13.03 8.23 -5.32
C PHE A 34 12.21 7.70 -6.50
N ALA A 35 10.96 8.11 -6.64
CA ALA A 35 10.10 7.69 -7.75
C ALA A 35 10.60 8.20 -9.11
N GLU A 36 11.17 9.42 -9.16
CA GLU A 36 11.66 10.03 -10.39
C GLU A 36 13.02 9.49 -10.84
N ARG A 37 13.96 9.32 -9.90
CA ARG A 37 15.38 9.06 -10.22
C ARG A 37 15.92 7.76 -9.64
N GLY A 38 15.12 7.05 -8.85
CA GLY A 38 15.55 5.89 -8.07
C GLY A 38 16.30 6.30 -6.79
N TYR A 39 16.37 5.37 -5.86
CA TYR A 39 17.02 5.60 -4.56
C TYR A 39 18.50 5.94 -4.72
N HIS A 40 19.25 5.16 -5.50
CA HIS A 40 20.71 5.31 -5.60
C HIS A 40 21.14 6.65 -6.20
N ALA A 41 20.43 7.14 -7.22
CA ALA A 41 20.74 8.41 -7.88
C ALA A 41 20.26 9.66 -7.12
N THR A 42 19.44 9.48 -6.08
CA THR A 42 18.92 10.59 -5.26
C THR A 42 19.86 10.88 -4.10
N THR A 43 20.18 12.16 -3.85
CA THR A 43 20.98 12.62 -2.71
C THR A 43 20.11 13.27 -1.63
N THR A 44 20.62 13.34 -0.39
CA THR A 44 19.93 14.09 0.70
C THR A 44 19.81 15.59 0.38
N ARG A 45 20.74 16.14 -0.41
CA ARG A 45 20.67 17.54 -0.89
C ARG A 45 19.49 17.74 -1.85
N ASP A 46 19.26 16.80 -2.76
CA ASP A 46 18.12 16.84 -3.68
C ASP A 46 16.79 16.80 -2.92
N ILE A 47 16.70 15.93 -1.92
CA ILE A 47 15.49 15.79 -1.07
C ILE A 47 15.25 17.08 -0.28
N ALA A 48 16.29 17.63 0.37
CA ALA A 48 16.18 18.86 1.13
C ALA A 48 15.75 20.04 0.24
N GLY A 49 16.39 20.18 -0.93
CA GLY A 49 16.03 21.22 -1.91
C GLY A 49 14.59 21.13 -2.39
N ARG A 50 14.09 19.91 -2.69
CA ARG A 50 12.70 19.66 -3.07
C ARG A 50 11.72 20.00 -1.94
N ALA A 51 12.09 19.73 -0.69
CA ALA A 51 11.31 20.10 0.48
C ALA A 51 11.35 21.61 0.81
N GLY A 52 12.14 22.41 0.08
CA GLY A 52 12.38 23.83 0.38
C GLY A 52 13.17 24.03 1.67
N MET A 53 14.09 23.11 1.97
CA MET A 53 14.90 23.09 3.19
C MET A 53 16.39 23.03 2.89
N SER A 54 17.21 23.42 3.88
CA SER A 54 18.65 23.21 3.80
C SER A 54 19.03 21.74 4.08
N PRO A 55 20.15 21.24 3.57
CA PRO A 55 20.66 19.91 3.95
C PRO A 55 20.87 19.76 5.46
N ALA A 56 21.29 20.82 6.16
CA ALA A 56 21.45 20.80 7.60
C ALA A 56 20.10 20.58 8.33
N ALA A 57 19.04 21.19 7.84
CA ALA A 57 17.69 21.00 8.40
C ALA A 57 17.17 19.57 8.18
N LEU A 58 17.51 18.91 7.05
CA LEU A 58 17.18 17.49 6.84
C LEU A 58 17.82 16.63 7.93
N TYR A 59 19.10 16.82 8.22
CA TYR A 59 19.83 16.00 9.20
C TYR A 59 19.35 16.16 10.66
N ILE A 60 18.57 17.20 10.96
CA ILE A 60 17.87 17.32 12.25
C ILE A 60 16.78 16.25 12.39
N HIS A 61 16.12 15.87 11.28
CA HIS A 61 14.99 14.93 11.28
C HIS A 61 15.38 13.51 10.86
N TYR A 62 16.28 13.39 9.88
CA TYR A 62 16.71 12.10 9.31
C TYR A 62 18.21 12.10 9.11
N LYS A 63 18.91 11.19 9.76
CA LYS A 63 20.37 11.13 9.74
C LYS A 63 20.93 10.62 8.42
N THR A 64 20.18 9.78 7.70
CA THR A 64 20.59 9.15 6.46
C THR A 64 19.46 9.10 5.45
N LYS A 65 19.81 8.93 4.17
CA LYS A 65 18.85 8.65 3.10
C LYS A 65 18.13 7.30 3.31
N GLU A 66 18.83 6.34 3.90
CA GLU A 66 18.27 5.03 4.27
C GLU A 66 17.20 5.16 5.34
N GLU A 67 17.39 5.99 6.37
CA GLU A 67 16.38 6.24 7.39
C GLU A 67 15.08 6.81 6.80
N LEU A 68 15.18 7.70 5.80
CA LEU A 68 14.03 8.18 5.03
C LEU A 68 13.31 7.02 4.32
N LEU A 69 14.05 6.18 3.58
CA LEU A 69 13.48 5.05 2.87
C LEU A 69 12.85 4.04 3.84
N HIS A 70 13.51 3.74 4.94
CA HIS A 70 12.98 2.86 5.98
C HIS A 70 11.65 3.41 6.55
N ARG A 71 11.62 4.70 6.90
CA ARG A 71 10.41 5.34 7.44
C ARG A 71 9.26 5.33 6.43
N ILE A 72 9.53 5.60 5.16
CA ILE A 72 8.57 5.51 4.06
C ILE A 72 8.03 4.09 3.94
N SER A 73 8.92 3.10 3.90
CA SER A 73 8.58 1.69 3.75
C SER A 73 7.74 1.18 4.92
N ARG A 74 8.10 1.56 6.14
CA ARG A 74 7.38 1.18 7.36
C ARG A 74 5.96 1.73 7.36
N ILE A 75 5.80 3.05 7.18
CA ILE A 75 4.47 3.68 7.14
C ILE A 75 3.60 3.08 6.04
N GLY A 76 4.16 2.87 4.84
CA GLY A 76 3.44 2.27 3.73
C GLY A 76 2.92 0.86 4.05
N HIS A 77 3.74 0.00 4.66
CA HIS A 77 3.33 -1.35 5.04
C HIS A 77 2.39 -1.39 6.25
N GLU A 78 2.57 -0.50 7.24
CA GLU A 78 1.66 -0.36 8.39
C GLU A 78 0.25 0.03 7.92
N LYS A 79 0.13 1.04 7.04
CA LYS A 79 -1.17 1.45 6.49
C LYS A 79 -1.82 0.37 5.61
N ALA A 80 -1.02 -0.35 4.82
CA ALA A 80 -1.51 -1.49 4.04
C ALA A 80 -2.04 -2.61 4.97
N LEU A 81 -1.35 -2.89 6.07
CA LEU A 81 -1.78 -3.85 7.08
C LEU A 81 -3.07 -3.44 7.78
N ASP A 82 -3.20 -2.16 8.15
CA ASP A 82 -4.41 -1.62 8.77
C ASP A 82 -5.63 -1.82 7.86
N VAL A 83 -5.48 -1.55 6.56
CA VAL A 83 -6.53 -1.80 5.56
C VAL A 83 -6.97 -3.27 5.53
N LEU A 84 -6.01 -4.19 5.52
CA LEU A 84 -6.29 -5.63 5.48
C LEU A 84 -6.92 -6.13 6.78
N ARG A 85 -6.45 -5.66 7.94
CA ARG A 85 -7.02 -6.03 9.24
C ARG A 85 -8.46 -5.54 9.40
N THR A 86 -8.71 -4.28 9.04
CA THR A 86 -10.07 -3.71 9.07
C THR A 86 -11.04 -4.55 8.23
N ALA A 87 -10.61 -4.98 7.04
CA ALA A 87 -11.43 -5.83 6.20
C ALA A 87 -11.59 -7.26 6.76
N ALA A 88 -10.54 -7.82 7.35
CA ALA A 88 -10.60 -9.17 7.97
C ALA A 88 -11.53 -9.22 9.19
N GLU A 89 -11.64 -8.11 9.91
CA GLU A 89 -12.49 -7.96 11.11
C GLU A 89 -13.89 -7.42 10.78
N SER A 90 -14.19 -7.10 9.52
CA SER A 90 -15.50 -6.59 9.12
C SER A 90 -16.61 -7.66 9.27
N GLU A 91 -17.83 -7.19 9.43
CA GLU A 91 -19.03 -8.06 9.45
C GLU A 91 -19.19 -8.78 8.12
N GLY A 92 -19.79 -9.98 8.17
CA GLY A 92 -20.07 -10.79 6.99
C GLY A 92 -19.29 -12.09 6.91
N GLY A 93 -19.56 -12.87 5.87
CA GLY A 93 -18.91 -14.15 5.62
C GLY A 93 -17.53 -14.00 4.97
N PRO A 94 -16.77 -15.11 4.86
CA PRO A 94 -15.42 -15.09 4.28
C PRO A 94 -15.37 -14.47 2.89
N ALA A 95 -16.37 -14.67 2.05
CA ALA A 95 -16.43 -14.10 0.70
C ALA A 95 -16.57 -12.57 0.72
N GLU A 96 -17.38 -12.03 1.64
CA GLU A 96 -17.57 -10.59 1.80
C GLU A 96 -16.31 -9.94 2.36
N ARG A 97 -15.68 -10.53 3.38
CA ARG A 97 -14.42 -10.07 3.98
C ARG A 97 -13.28 -10.11 2.96
N LEU A 98 -13.16 -11.17 2.16
CA LEU A 98 -12.14 -11.25 1.12
C LEU A 98 -12.35 -10.21 0.02
N ALA A 99 -13.60 -10.02 -0.43
CA ALA A 99 -13.93 -8.99 -1.42
C ALA A 99 -13.57 -7.59 -0.91
N GLU A 100 -13.88 -7.28 0.36
CA GLU A 100 -13.55 -5.99 0.96
C GLU A 100 -12.04 -5.81 1.14
N ALA A 101 -11.33 -6.85 1.60
CA ALA A 101 -9.86 -6.83 1.71
C ALA A 101 -9.20 -6.51 0.36
N VAL A 102 -9.60 -7.21 -0.70
CA VAL A 102 -9.06 -6.97 -2.04
C VAL A 102 -9.43 -5.59 -2.55
N ARG A 103 -10.70 -5.18 -2.44
CA ARG A 103 -11.18 -3.86 -2.90
C ARG A 103 -10.41 -2.73 -2.24
N SER A 104 -10.33 -2.74 -0.93
CA SER A 104 -9.69 -1.69 -0.16
C SER A 104 -8.17 -1.68 -0.33
N PHE A 105 -7.54 -2.86 -0.42
CA PHE A 105 -6.09 -2.98 -0.62
C PHE A 105 -5.66 -2.52 -2.02
N VAL A 106 -6.43 -2.87 -3.07
CA VAL A 106 -6.20 -2.38 -4.44
C VAL A 106 -6.43 -0.88 -4.55
N ARG A 107 -7.51 -0.35 -3.95
CA ARG A 107 -7.77 1.09 -3.89
C ARG A 107 -6.63 1.84 -3.24
N TRP A 108 -6.10 1.32 -2.12
CA TRP A 108 -4.95 1.91 -1.44
C TRP A 108 -3.70 1.92 -2.33
N HIS A 109 -3.38 0.79 -3.00
CA HIS A 109 -2.22 0.70 -3.90
C HIS A 109 -2.36 1.59 -5.13
N ALA A 110 -3.56 1.74 -5.67
CA ALA A 110 -3.83 2.66 -6.79
C ALA A 110 -3.70 4.13 -6.34
N GLY A 111 -4.33 4.52 -5.23
CA GLY A 111 -4.26 5.88 -4.69
C GLY A 111 -2.85 6.27 -4.23
N GLN A 112 -2.08 5.33 -3.70
CA GLN A 112 -0.71 5.55 -3.22
C GLN A 112 0.35 4.94 -4.16
N HIS A 113 0.07 4.86 -5.47
CA HIS A 113 0.91 4.13 -6.43
C HIS A 113 2.37 4.58 -6.42
N THR A 114 2.66 5.86 -6.25
CA THR A 114 4.04 6.39 -6.18
C THR A 114 4.78 5.86 -4.95
N VAL A 115 4.13 5.92 -3.77
CA VAL A 115 4.70 5.37 -2.52
C VAL A 115 4.88 3.86 -2.64
N ALA A 116 3.84 3.15 -3.10
CA ALA A 116 3.86 1.70 -3.22
C ALA A 116 4.97 1.22 -4.17
N ARG A 117 5.23 1.94 -5.28
CA ARG A 117 6.35 1.64 -6.18
C ARG A 117 7.69 1.79 -5.48
N VAL A 118 7.96 2.90 -4.80
CA VAL A 118 9.22 3.12 -4.06
C VAL A 118 9.41 2.00 -3.03
N VAL A 119 8.41 1.72 -2.23
CA VAL A 119 8.45 0.70 -1.18
C VAL A 119 8.68 -0.72 -1.74
N GLN A 120 8.13 -1.00 -2.93
CA GLN A 120 8.25 -2.32 -3.56
C GLN A 120 9.62 -2.55 -4.20
N TYR A 121 10.17 -1.54 -4.88
CA TYR A 121 11.37 -1.71 -5.71
C TYR A 121 12.67 -1.36 -4.98
N GLU A 122 12.64 -0.56 -3.91
CA GLU A 122 13.84 -0.10 -3.22
C GLU A 122 14.13 -0.86 -1.91
N LEU A 123 13.45 -1.99 -1.67
CA LEU A 123 13.64 -2.80 -0.45
C LEU A 123 15.09 -3.26 -0.25
N ASP A 124 15.79 -3.58 -1.33
CA ASP A 124 17.17 -4.09 -1.29
C ASP A 124 18.19 -3.00 -0.91
N ALA A 125 17.79 -1.73 -0.94
CA ALA A 125 18.59 -0.61 -0.48
C ALA A 125 18.57 -0.42 1.05
N LEU A 126 17.72 -1.16 1.77
CA LEU A 126 17.67 -1.15 3.23
C LEU A 126 18.71 -2.09 3.83
N GLY A 127 19.35 -1.64 4.92
CA GLY A 127 20.22 -2.47 5.73
C GLY A 127 19.47 -3.63 6.42
N PRO A 128 20.22 -4.60 6.97
CA PRO A 128 19.64 -5.86 7.45
C PRO A 128 18.52 -5.71 8.48
N GLU A 129 18.67 -4.79 9.44
CA GLU A 129 17.68 -4.58 10.51
C GLU A 129 16.40 -3.95 9.98
N ALA A 130 16.51 -2.85 9.23
CA ALA A 130 15.38 -2.17 8.60
C ALA A 130 14.64 -3.11 7.63
N ARG A 131 15.40 -3.88 6.83
CA ARG A 131 14.83 -4.88 5.94
C ARG A 131 14.07 -5.98 6.68
N ALA A 132 14.60 -6.47 7.81
CA ALA A 132 13.95 -7.50 8.62
C ALA A 132 12.60 -7.02 9.17
N GLU A 133 12.52 -5.76 9.62
CA GLU A 133 11.27 -5.13 10.06
C GLU A 133 10.24 -5.08 8.94
N ILE A 134 10.63 -4.63 7.75
CA ILE A 134 9.72 -4.56 6.60
C ILE A 134 9.25 -5.96 6.16
N VAL A 135 10.14 -6.95 6.16
CA VAL A 135 9.76 -8.35 5.87
C VAL A 135 8.78 -8.88 6.91
N ALA A 136 8.90 -8.50 8.18
CA ALA A 136 7.94 -8.89 9.22
C ALA A 136 6.56 -8.27 8.97
N LEU A 137 6.47 -7.00 8.56
CA LEU A 137 5.21 -6.37 8.16
C LEU A 137 4.58 -7.04 6.93
N ARG A 138 5.39 -7.39 5.92
CA ARG A 138 4.91 -8.15 4.75
C ARG A 138 4.30 -9.51 5.14
N ARG A 139 4.93 -10.21 6.09
CA ARG A 139 4.38 -11.48 6.62
C ARG A 139 3.05 -11.29 7.34
N GLN A 140 2.84 -10.15 8.00
CA GLN A 140 1.55 -9.83 8.64
C GLN A 140 0.47 -9.54 7.60
N ASN A 141 0.79 -8.83 6.51
CA ASN A 141 -0.12 -8.64 5.38
C ASN A 141 -0.53 -9.99 4.75
N ASP A 142 0.45 -10.88 4.53
CA ASP A 142 0.20 -12.25 4.06
C ASP A 142 -0.73 -13.02 5.01
N ALA A 143 -0.45 -12.98 6.31
CA ALA A 143 -1.24 -13.67 7.32
C ALA A 143 -2.69 -13.17 7.38
N ALA A 144 -2.92 -11.86 7.22
CA ALA A 144 -4.26 -11.28 7.23
C ALA A 144 -5.13 -11.82 6.07
N VAL A 145 -4.60 -11.83 4.84
CA VAL A 145 -5.33 -12.37 3.67
C VAL A 145 -5.47 -13.87 3.75
N ARG A 146 -4.42 -14.58 4.17
CA ARG A 146 -4.43 -16.02 4.32
C ARG A 146 -5.49 -16.48 5.32
N GLY A 147 -5.62 -15.80 6.47
CA GLY A 147 -6.64 -16.13 7.47
C GLY A 147 -8.05 -16.06 6.91
N ILE A 148 -8.38 -15.05 6.10
CA ILE A 148 -9.70 -14.96 5.45
C ILE A 148 -9.93 -16.15 4.49
N ILE A 149 -8.90 -16.56 3.73
CA ILE A 149 -9.00 -17.68 2.80
C ILE A 149 -9.14 -19.01 3.58
N GLU A 150 -8.37 -19.19 4.65
CA GLU A 150 -8.47 -20.37 5.55
C GLU A 150 -9.88 -20.48 6.15
N ASP A 151 -10.45 -19.39 6.66
CA ASP A 151 -11.81 -19.33 7.17
C ASP A 151 -12.84 -19.76 6.10
N GLY A 152 -12.68 -19.26 4.87
CA GLY A 152 -13.57 -19.59 3.76
C GLY A 152 -13.50 -21.06 3.34
N VAL A 153 -12.31 -21.65 3.36
CA VAL A 153 -12.13 -23.09 3.10
C VAL A 153 -12.75 -23.91 4.22
N ALA A 154 -12.50 -23.55 5.48
CA ALA A 154 -13.06 -24.25 6.64
C ALA A 154 -14.60 -24.18 6.68
N ALA A 155 -15.19 -23.05 6.28
CA ALA A 155 -16.65 -22.88 6.16
C ALA A 155 -17.23 -23.60 4.93
N GLY A 156 -16.39 -24.11 4.01
CA GLY A 156 -16.81 -24.68 2.74
C GLY A 156 -17.34 -23.64 1.73
N ASP A 157 -17.08 -22.36 1.96
CA ASP A 157 -17.43 -21.25 1.06
C ASP A 157 -16.44 -21.11 -0.10
N PHE A 158 -15.18 -21.55 0.09
CA PHE A 158 -14.12 -21.53 -0.91
C PHE A 158 -13.67 -22.95 -1.28
N ASP A 159 -13.24 -23.12 -2.53
CA ASP A 159 -12.61 -24.33 -3.03
C ASP A 159 -11.19 -24.01 -3.49
N VAL A 160 -10.26 -24.04 -2.51
CA VAL A 160 -8.85 -23.67 -2.70
C VAL A 160 -7.96 -24.83 -2.28
N PRO A 161 -7.33 -25.54 -3.22
CA PRO A 161 -6.46 -26.68 -2.90
C PRO A 161 -5.11 -26.27 -2.30
N ASP A 162 -4.60 -25.08 -2.62
CA ASP A 162 -3.36 -24.51 -2.07
C ASP A 162 -3.62 -23.09 -1.57
N VAL A 163 -3.93 -22.98 -0.28
CA VAL A 163 -4.19 -21.70 0.39
C VAL A 163 -2.98 -20.77 0.31
N ARG A 164 -1.77 -21.31 0.54
CA ARG A 164 -0.54 -20.50 0.54
C ARG A 164 -0.24 -19.92 -0.85
N GLY A 165 -0.27 -20.74 -1.88
CA GLY A 165 -0.06 -20.31 -3.27
C GLY A 165 -1.12 -19.32 -3.71
N THR A 166 -2.39 -19.55 -3.35
CA THR A 166 -3.50 -18.64 -3.64
C THR A 166 -3.32 -17.29 -2.95
N THR A 167 -2.90 -17.27 -1.67
CA THR A 167 -2.61 -16.02 -0.94
C THR A 167 -1.54 -15.20 -1.65
N ILE A 168 -0.42 -15.85 -2.05
CA ILE A 168 0.67 -15.18 -2.77
C ILE A 168 0.16 -14.62 -4.10
N ALA A 169 -0.64 -15.38 -4.84
CA ALA A 169 -1.20 -14.94 -6.13
C ALA A 169 -2.13 -13.72 -5.95
N VAL A 170 -3.02 -13.75 -4.96
CA VAL A 170 -3.93 -12.64 -4.65
C VAL A 170 -3.15 -11.38 -4.29
N LEU A 171 -2.19 -11.46 -3.36
CA LEU A 171 -1.39 -10.31 -2.96
C LEU A 171 -0.55 -9.76 -4.12
N SER A 172 0.10 -10.64 -4.91
CA SER A 172 0.89 -10.22 -6.06
C SER A 172 0.04 -9.46 -7.08
N LEU A 173 -1.16 -9.97 -7.37
CA LEU A 173 -2.12 -9.31 -8.26
C LEU A 173 -2.49 -7.91 -7.76
N CYS A 174 -2.82 -7.78 -6.48
CA CYS A 174 -3.24 -6.52 -5.87
C CYS A 174 -2.11 -5.49 -5.78
N ILE A 175 -0.90 -5.91 -5.44
CA ILE A 175 0.28 -5.03 -5.31
C ILE A 175 0.73 -4.51 -6.67
N ASP A 176 0.68 -5.33 -7.73
CA ASP A 176 1.12 -4.94 -9.07
C ASP A 176 0.30 -3.79 -9.67
N VAL A 177 -0.87 -3.49 -9.12
CA VAL A 177 -1.66 -2.30 -9.49
C VAL A 177 -0.83 -1.02 -9.39
N ALA A 178 0.02 -0.87 -8.38
CA ALA A 178 0.89 0.29 -8.20
C ALA A 178 1.85 0.52 -9.39
N ARG A 179 2.21 -0.53 -10.13
CA ARG A 179 3.11 -0.45 -11.29
C ARG A 179 2.45 0.17 -12.52
N TRP A 180 1.20 -0.20 -12.79
CA TRP A 180 0.52 0.17 -14.04
C TRP A 180 -0.60 1.20 -13.87
N PHE A 181 -1.07 1.44 -12.64
CA PHE A 181 -2.13 2.42 -12.41
C PHE A 181 -1.70 3.82 -12.84
N ASN A 182 -2.60 4.50 -13.51
CA ASN A 182 -2.42 5.87 -13.96
C ASN A 182 -3.65 6.69 -13.57
N VAL A 183 -3.45 7.77 -12.81
CA VAL A 183 -4.53 8.68 -12.36
C VAL A 183 -5.31 9.32 -13.50
N ASN A 184 -4.69 9.47 -14.67
CA ASN A 184 -5.32 9.97 -15.89
C ASN A 184 -5.88 8.85 -16.78
N GLY A 185 -5.88 7.61 -16.29
CA GLY A 185 -6.39 6.44 -16.99
C GLY A 185 -7.92 6.37 -16.98
N PRO A 186 -8.50 5.39 -17.69
CA PRO A 186 -9.95 5.26 -17.86
C PRO A 186 -10.68 4.71 -16.63
N ARG A 187 -9.97 4.31 -15.57
CA ARG A 187 -10.55 3.69 -14.38
C ARG A 187 -10.10 4.38 -13.10
N THR A 188 -11.05 4.58 -12.21
CA THR A 188 -10.80 5.04 -10.84
C THR A 188 -10.22 3.93 -9.97
N PRO A 189 -9.58 4.24 -8.82
CA PRO A 189 -9.13 3.24 -7.85
C PRO A 189 -10.25 2.31 -7.38
N ASP A 190 -11.48 2.84 -7.20
CA ASP A 190 -12.65 2.07 -6.78
C ASP A 190 -13.11 1.07 -7.83
N GLU A 191 -13.13 1.46 -9.11
CA GLU A 191 -13.47 0.57 -10.23
C GLU A 191 -12.45 -0.57 -10.38
N VAL A 192 -11.16 -0.26 -10.21
CA VAL A 192 -10.11 -1.30 -10.22
C VAL A 192 -10.27 -2.23 -9.03
N GLY A 193 -10.52 -1.68 -7.82
CA GLY A 193 -10.76 -2.47 -6.61
C GLY A 193 -11.95 -3.41 -6.75
N ALA A 194 -13.07 -2.93 -7.29
CA ALA A 194 -14.26 -3.74 -7.53
C ALA A 194 -14.00 -4.88 -8.54
N LEU A 195 -13.31 -4.58 -9.64
CA LEU A 195 -12.91 -5.57 -10.63
C LEU A 195 -12.03 -6.67 -10.03
N TYR A 196 -11.02 -6.29 -9.24
CA TYR A 196 -10.09 -7.24 -8.64
C TYR A 196 -10.76 -8.10 -7.57
N ALA A 197 -11.69 -7.55 -6.79
CA ALA A 197 -12.48 -8.30 -5.84
C ALA A 197 -13.29 -9.41 -6.54
N ASP A 198 -13.98 -9.10 -7.64
CA ASP A 198 -14.70 -10.08 -8.45
C ASP A 198 -13.77 -11.16 -9.03
N LEU A 199 -12.61 -10.78 -9.56
CA LEU A 199 -11.62 -11.74 -10.08
C LEU A 199 -11.10 -12.68 -8.98
N VAL A 200 -10.79 -12.15 -7.79
CA VAL A 200 -10.29 -12.96 -6.67
C VAL A 200 -11.37 -13.90 -6.13
N LEU A 201 -12.62 -13.46 -6.03
CA LEU A 201 -13.72 -14.36 -5.63
C LEU A 201 -13.89 -15.53 -6.61
N ARG A 202 -13.71 -15.29 -7.91
CA ARG A 202 -13.70 -16.38 -8.91
C ARG A 202 -12.47 -17.27 -8.76
N MET A 203 -11.31 -16.69 -8.43
CA MET A 203 -10.06 -17.45 -8.21
C MET A 203 -10.19 -18.43 -7.04
N VAL A 204 -10.84 -18.02 -5.94
CA VAL A 204 -11.10 -18.90 -4.78
C VAL A 204 -12.35 -19.76 -4.96
N ARG A 205 -13.00 -19.69 -6.12
CA ARG A 205 -14.26 -20.39 -6.42
C ARG A 205 -15.32 -20.18 -5.33
N ALA A 206 -15.47 -18.92 -4.91
CA ALA A 206 -16.45 -18.57 -3.89
C ALA A 206 -17.85 -18.99 -4.31
N LYS A 207 -18.54 -19.69 -3.44
CA LYS A 207 -19.94 -20.10 -3.67
C LYS A 207 -20.84 -18.89 -3.55
N SER A 208 -21.73 -18.67 -4.52
CA SER A 208 -22.75 -17.64 -4.44
C SER A 208 -23.73 -17.99 -3.31
N ARG A 209 -23.76 -17.21 -2.24
CA ARG A 209 -24.86 -17.30 -1.28
C ARG A 209 -26.10 -16.64 -1.89
N PRO A 210 -27.30 -17.30 -1.85
CA PRO A 210 -28.53 -16.62 -2.21
C PRO A 210 -28.70 -15.41 -1.30
N ARG A 211 -28.98 -14.24 -1.90
CA ARG A 211 -29.40 -13.07 -1.11
C ARG A 211 -30.72 -13.42 -0.42
N ALA A 212 -30.76 -13.35 0.91
CA ALA A 212 -31.96 -13.48 1.69
C ALA A 212 -32.90 -12.28 1.45
#